data_3b0f4991fe91432d8e7fbbcdfb9e4846
#
_entry.id   3b0f4991fe91432d8e7fbbcdfb9e4846
#
_cell.length_a   1.000
_cell.length_b   1.000
_cell.length_c   1.000
_cell.angle_alpha   90.00
_cell.angle_beta   90.00
_cell.angle_gamma   90.00
#
_symmetry.space_group_name_H-M   'P 1'
#
loop_
_entity.id
_entity.type
_entity.pdbx_description
1 polymer ?
#
loop_
_entity_poly.entity_id
_entity_poly.type
_entity_poly.pdbx_seq_one_letter_code
_entity_poly.pdbx_strand_id
1 'polypeptide(L)'
;MQGQAGKTNVSLFLSGTKKGLHLRLEFNLSRRLKRDWSELGLTTSQVDAFEGHFDLGADGGLVLLSAPPLQGLSTLSYGFLGRHDAYLQNVRALESQPLITLDGVDMIAYDAQEYPEGYSRQLTAVLRRDPDVVLVDPMDEDKATVRTLVETAEPPVVYVPLRASSLGASLQKFMTLAGGDPKDAVKNLKYVVHQRLVRRPCPDCSVSINANAALLQKLGLSEEEGAGLVKGLGRVEVKPGRFEICERCQGSGFSGVTGILEVLKVTDEIRGHLAKSDLKAALVAARREGKISLQEAAVQAAGEGRTTLEEISRAFAPAQKATAAGQEASA
;
A
#
# COMPACT_ATOMS: atom_id res chain seq x y z
N MET A 1 28.85 15.16 13.87
CA MET A 1 27.74 15.79 13.14
C MET A 1 26.47 15.56 13.90
N GLN A 2 25.93 16.59 14.57
CA GLN A 2 24.66 16.51 15.28
C GLN A 2 23.55 16.52 14.24
N GLY A 3 22.81 15.40 14.07
CA GLY A 3 21.62 15.35 13.27
C GLY A 3 20.55 16.24 13.91
N GLN A 4 20.01 17.20 13.16
CA GLN A 4 18.84 17.95 13.59
C GLN A 4 17.68 16.98 13.79
N ALA A 5 17.42 16.62 15.05
CA ALA A 5 16.23 15.90 15.45
C ALA A 5 15.03 16.84 15.26
N GLY A 6 14.31 16.72 14.16
CA GLY A 6 13.05 17.43 13.97
C GLY A 6 12.03 17.01 15.02
N LYS A 7 11.14 17.91 15.42
CA LYS A 7 10.00 17.57 16.30
C LYS A 7 9.14 16.50 15.62
N THR A 8 8.86 15.43 16.33
CA THR A 8 8.00 14.32 15.86
C THR A 8 6.88 14.14 16.87
N ASN A 9 5.65 14.06 16.39
CA ASN A 9 4.53 13.71 17.24
C ASN A 9 4.60 12.20 17.55
N VAL A 10 4.45 11.88 18.83
CA VAL A 10 4.44 10.51 19.31
C VAL A 10 3.09 10.24 19.95
N SER A 11 2.34 9.29 19.41
CA SER A 11 1.10 8.81 20.01
C SER A 11 1.41 7.61 20.90
N LEU A 12 0.91 7.66 22.13
CA LEU A 12 1.07 6.63 23.13
C LEU A 12 -0.27 5.94 23.35
N PHE A 13 -0.30 4.63 23.06
CA PHE A 13 -1.46 3.78 23.32
C PHE A 13 -1.16 2.83 24.46
N LEU A 14 -2.05 2.82 25.46
CA LEU A 14 -1.98 1.93 26.60
C LEU A 14 -3.20 1.00 26.56
N SER A 15 -2.97 -0.30 26.62
CA SER A 15 -4.04 -1.30 26.77
C SER A 15 -3.70 -2.29 27.86
N GLY A 16 -4.70 -2.61 28.69
CA GLY A 16 -4.58 -3.66 29.70
C GLY A 16 -4.71 -5.04 29.04
N THR A 17 -3.83 -5.97 29.42
CA THR A 17 -3.92 -7.38 29.04
C THR A 17 -3.92 -8.26 30.30
N LYS A 18 -4.32 -9.52 30.17
CA LYS A 18 -4.23 -10.48 31.29
C LYS A 18 -2.81 -10.68 31.83
N LYS A 19 -1.79 -10.28 31.06
CA LYS A 19 -0.36 -10.40 31.40
C LYS A 19 0.29 -9.08 31.81
N GLY A 20 -0.47 -7.96 31.85
CA GLY A 20 0.06 -6.65 32.22
C GLY A 20 -0.33 -5.57 31.20
N LEU A 21 0.35 -4.43 31.26
CA LEU A 21 0.14 -3.29 30.37
C LEU A 21 0.87 -3.52 29.02
N HIS A 22 0.15 -3.36 27.93
CA HIS A 22 0.72 -3.26 26.59
C HIS A 22 0.87 -1.80 26.21
N LEU A 23 2.11 -1.39 25.93
CA LEU A 23 2.48 -0.06 25.50
C LEU A 23 2.78 -0.07 24.00
N ARG A 24 2.08 0.76 23.22
CA ARG A 24 2.37 0.99 21.79
C ARG A 24 2.73 2.46 21.59
N LEU A 25 3.91 2.71 21.05
CA LEU A 25 4.39 4.02 20.65
C LEU A 25 4.31 4.13 19.12
N GLU A 26 3.60 5.12 18.63
CA GLU A 26 3.55 5.48 17.21
C GLU A 26 4.24 6.82 16.99
N PHE A 27 5.28 6.81 16.15
CA PHE A 27 6.00 8.00 15.74
C PHE A 27 5.39 8.51 14.44
N ASN A 28 4.74 9.68 14.47
CA ASN A 28 4.22 10.32 13.27
C ASN A 28 5.36 11.06 12.57
N LEU A 29 5.88 10.45 11.52
CA LEU A 29 6.89 11.03 10.64
C LEU A 29 6.21 11.58 9.39
N SER A 30 5.53 12.72 9.50
CA SER A 30 4.76 13.34 8.42
C SER A 30 5.52 13.44 7.09
N ARG A 31 6.83 13.71 7.12
CA ARG A 31 7.69 13.69 5.94
C ARG A 31 7.79 12.32 5.25
N ARG A 32 7.54 11.22 5.96
CA ARG A 32 7.55 9.87 5.39
C ARG A 32 6.20 9.48 4.78
N LEU A 33 5.14 10.17 5.18
CA LEU A 33 3.80 9.96 4.63
C LEU A 33 3.60 10.69 3.29
N LYS A 34 4.22 11.89 3.14
CA LYS A 34 4.20 12.65 1.90
C LYS A 34 5.26 12.09 0.95
N ARG A 35 4.84 11.19 0.06
CA ARG A 35 5.67 10.58 -0.97
C ARG A 35 5.14 10.96 -2.34
N ASP A 36 6.07 11.28 -3.22
CA ASP A 36 5.72 11.48 -4.61
C ASP A 36 5.25 10.16 -5.26
N TRP A 37 4.40 10.26 -6.25
CA TRP A 37 3.90 9.12 -7.02
C TRP A 37 5.02 8.17 -7.47
N SER A 38 6.12 8.72 -8.00
CA SER A 38 7.29 7.98 -8.44
C SER A 38 8.02 7.20 -7.34
N GLU A 39 7.82 7.58 -6.08
CA GLU A 39 8.46 6.95 -4.91
C GLU A 39 7.62 5.81 -4.31
N LEU A 40 6.36 5.62 -4.76
CA LEU A 40 5.47 4.58 -4.25
C LEU A 40 5.94 3.17 -4.63
N GLY A 41 6.72 3.04 -5.70
CA GLY A 41 7.30 1.77 -6.13
C GLY A 41 6.51 1.03 -7.21
N LEU A 42 5.64 1.74 -7.94
CA LEU A 42 4.98 1.23 -9.14
C LEU A 42 6.00 0.89 -10.24
N THR A 43 5.72 -0.13 -11.02
CA THR A 43 6.43 -0.40 -12.28
C THR A 43 5.88 0.47 -13.41
N THR A 44 6.62 0.60 -14.53
CA THR A 44 6.16 1.37 -15.68
C THR A 44 4.79 0.89 -16.16
N SER A 45 4.60 -0.40 -16.33
CA SER A 45 3.31 -0.97 -16.78
C SER A 45 2.16 -0.70 -15.79
N GLN A 46 2.45 -0.60 -14.50
CA GLN A 46 1.46 -0.23 -13.49
C GLN A 46 1.13 1.26 -13.55
N VAL A 47 2.09 2.12 -13.84
CA VAL A 47 1.85 3.55 -14.08
C VAL A 47 0.96 3.73 -15.30
N ASP A 48 1.25 3.05 -16.41
CA ASP A 48 0.47 3.09 -17.65
C ASP A 48 -0.98 2.62 -17.45
N ALA A 49 -1.21 1.67 -16.53
CA ALA A 49 -2.56 1.20 -16.19
C ALA A 49 -3.46 2.32 -15.63
N PHE A 50 -2.88 3.40 -15.09
CA PHE A 50 -3.58 4.58 -14.58
C PHE A 50 -3.64 5.74 -15.57
N GLU A 51 -3.29 5.51 -16.84
CA GLU A 51 -3.40 6.55 -17.87
C GLU A 51 -4.84 7.12 -17.90
N GLY A 52 -4.96 8.44 -17.88
CA GLY A 52 -6.23 9.16 -17.82
C GLY A 52 -6.94 9.17 -16.46
N HIS A 53 -6.52 8.38 -15.49
CA HIS A 53 -7.20 8.29 -14.19
C HIS A 53 -7.09 9.57 -13.34
N PHE A 54 -5.99 10.28 -13.46
CA PHE A 54 -5.73 11.50 -12.68
C PHE A 54 -6.09 12.79 -13.43
N ASP A 55 -6.58 12.69 -14.66
CA ASP A 55 -6.89 13.83 -15.49
C ASP A 55 -8.15 14.55 -15.01
N LEU A 56 -8.26 15.85 -15.32
CA LEU A 56 -9.45 16.61 -15.07
C LEU A 56 -10.62 16.03 -15.88
N GLY A 57 -11.72 15.73 -15.19
CA GLY A 57 -12.90 15.11 -15.81
C GLY A 57 -12.75 13.60 -16.04
N ALA A 58 -11.77 12.95 -15.42
CA ALA A 58 -11.69 11.49 -15.42
C ALA A 58 -12.99 10.86 -14.89
N ASP A 59 -13.39 9.73 -15.49
CA ASP A 59 -14.55 8.97 -15.02
C ASP A 59 -14.40 8.60 -13.54
N GLY A 60 -15.35 9.00 -12.73
CA GLY A 60 -15.41 8.64 -11.31
C GLY A 60 -15.53 7.13 -11.08
N GLY A 61 -15.39 6.73 -9.85
CA GLY A 61 -15.51 5.34 -9.42
C GLY A 61 -14.65 5.02 -8.22
N LEU A 62 -14.75 3.78 -7.73
CA LEU A 62 -14.07 3.33 -6.53
C LEU A 62 -12.70 2.75 -6.85
N VAL A 63 -11.70 3.16 -6.08
CA VAL A 63 -10.33 2.64 -6.12
C VAL A 63 -10.01 2.05 -4.75
N LEU A 64 -9.94 0.73 -4.67
CA LEU A 64 -9.54 0.07 -3.43
C LEU A 64 -8.03 0.14 -3.27
N LEU A 65 -7.56 0.71 -2.16
CA LEU A 65 -6.15 0.73 -1.78
C LEU A 65 -5.96 -0.21 -0.61
N SER A 66 -5.12 -1.21 -0.74
CA SER A 66 -4.97 -2.19 0.33
C SER A 66 -3.52 -2.51 0.68
N ALA A 67 -3.32 -2.82 1.95
CA ALA A 67 -2.06 -3.32 2.48
C ALA A 67 -2.31 -4.11 3.79
N PRO A 68 -1.42 -5.03 4.18
CA PRO A 68 -1.45 -5.57 5.54
C PRO A 68 -1.19 -4.46 6.59
N PRO A 69 -1.53 -4.67 7.85
CA PRO A 69 -1.19 -3.72 8.92
C PRO A 69 0.29 -3.35 8.89
N LEU A 70 0.60 -2.06 9.11
CA LEU A 70 1.96 -1.50 9.12
C LEU A 70 2.74 -1.62 7.80
N GLN A 71 2.05 -1.87 6.68
CA GLN A 71 2.65 -1.97 5.35
C GLN A 71 2.41 -0.74 4.47
N GLY A 72 2.27 0.44 5.09
CA GLY A 72 2.30 1.74 4.40
C GLY A 72 0.99 2.16 3.73
N LEU A 73 -0.18 1.65 4.18
CA LEU A 73 -1.48 1.99 3.60
C LEU A 73 -1.73 3.51 3.56
N SER A 74 -1.47 4.24 4.65
CA SER A 74 -1.65 5.71 4.68
C SER A 74 -0.73 6.42 3.68
N THR A 75 0.55 5.98 3.55
CA THR A 75 1.48 6.54 2.56
C THR A 75 0.97 6.30 1.13
N LEU A 76 0.44 5.10 0.86
CA LEU A 76 -0.16 4.76 -0.43
C LEU A 76 -1.37 5.68 -0.71
N SER A 77 -2.28 5.82 0.26
CA SER A 77 -3.49 6.65 0.13
C SER A 77 -3.17 8.11 -0.16
N TYR A 78 -2.25 8.71 0.62
CA TYR A 78 -1.84 10.09 0.39
C TYR A 78 -1.03 10.27 -0.89
N GLY A 79 -0.26 9.26 -1.32
CA GLY A 79 0.46 9.30 -2.59
C GLY A 79 -0.48 9.27 -3.79
N PHE A 80 -1.57 8.49 -3.72
CA PHE A 80 -2.63 8.51 -4.74
C PHE A 80 -3.39 9.84 -4.73
N LEU A 81 -3.79 10.31 -3.56
CA LEU A 81 -4.50 11.58 -3.44
C LEU A 81 -3.65 12.77 -3.94
N GLY A 82 -2.39 12.82 -3.54
CA GLY A 82 -1.46 13.89 -3.91
C GLY A 82 -1.00 13.87 -5.39
N ARG A 83 -1.41 12.86 -6.17
CA ARG A 83 -1.17 12.83 -7.64
C ARG A 83 -2.17 13.68 -8.40
N HIS A 84 -3.33 13.94 -7.83
CA HIS A 84 -4.34 14.82 -8.42
C HIS A 84 -3.91 16.30 -8.33
N ASP A 85 -4.29 17.07 -9.33
CA ASP A 85 -4.09 18.53 -9.31
C ASP A 85 -5.18 19.21 -8.48
N ALA A 86 -4.92 19.39 -7.19
CA ALA A 86 -5.86 19.99 -6.27
C ALA A 86 -6.14 21.50 -6.51
N TYR A 87 -5.46 22.14 -7.45
CA TYR A 87 -5.79 23.50 -7.91
C TYR A 87 -6.82 23.52 -9.03
N LEU A 88 -6.92 22.42 -9.79
CA LEU A 88 -7.87 22.26 -10.89
C LEU A 88 -9.05 21.36 -10.52
N GLN A 89 -8.87 20.46 -9.56
CA GLN A 89 -9.86 19.47 -9.11
C GLN A 89 -10.28 19.77 -7.66
N ASN A 90 -11.56 19.55 -7.35
CA ASN A 90 -12.09 19.62 -5.98
C ASN A 90 -11.71 18.32 -5.22
N VAL A 91 -10.52 18.30 -4.63
CA VAL A 91 -9.95 17.15 -3.94
C VAL A 91 -10.21 17.25 -2.44
N ARG A 92 -10.81 16.21 -1.86
CA ARG A 92 -11.18 16.16 -0.44
C ARG A 92 -10.69 14.88 0.23
N ALA A 93 -10.40 14.97 1.51
CA ALA A 93 -10.15 13.81 2.36
C ALA A 93 -11.03 13.91 3.61
N LEU A 94 -11.82 12.87 3.87
CA LEU A 94 -12.59 12.74 5.10
C LEU A 94 -11.94 11.65 5.96
N GLU A 95 -11.33 12.03 7.06
CA GLU A 95 -10.58 11.11 7.93
C GLU A 95 -10.90 11.39 9.41
N SER A 96 -10.96 10.34 10.23
CA SER A 96 -11.15 10.48 11.68
C SER A 96 -9.96 11.16 12.35
N GLN A 97 -8.76 10.94 11.82
CA GLN A 97 -7.51 11.53 12.30
C GLN A 97 -6.58 11.81 11.12
N PRO A 98 -6.70 12.97 10.46
CA PRO A 98 -5.78 13.35 9.40
C PRO A 98 -4.32 13.34 9.90
N LEU A 99 -3.45 12.60 9.23
CA LEU A 99 -2.06 12.43 9.65
C LEU A 99 -1.14 13.52 9.09
N ILE A 100 -1.49 14.08 7.95
CA ILE A 100 -0.74 15.16 7.26
C ILE A 100 -1.71 16.11 6.60
N THR A 101 -1.18 17.26 6.18
CA THR A 101 -1.89 18.19 5.30
C THR A 101 -1.26 18.12 3.90
N LEU A 102 -2.09 18.08 2.87
CA LEU A 102 -1.70 18.16 1.47
C LEU A 102 -2.10 19.53 0.91
N ASP A 103 -1.21 20.13 0.12
CA ASP A 103 -1.44 21.45 -0.44
C ASP A 103 -2.64 21.41 -1.44
N GLY A 104 -3.59 22.31 -1.28
CA GLY A 104 -4.80 22.41 -2.12
C GLY A 104 -5.90 21.38 -1.79
N VAL A 105 -5.65 20.38 -0.97
CA VAL A 105 -6.62 19.36 -0.57
C VAL A 105 -7.44 19.82 0.65
N ASP A 106 -8.76 19.73 0.57
CA ASP A 106 -9.66 19.99 1.69
C ASP A 106 -9.66 18.79 2.66
N MET A 107 -8.84 18.89 3.73
CA MET A 107 -8.68 17.86 4.75
C MET A 107 -9.76 18.03 5.83
N ILE A 108 -10.77 17.18 5.82
CA ILE A 108 -11.94 17.23 6.69
C ILE A 108 -11.76 16.17 7.79
N ALA A 109 -11.76 16.61 9.06
CA ALA A 109 -11.82 15.67 10.16
C ALA A 109 -13.27 15.20 10.39
N TYR A 110 -13.45 13.91 10.65
CA TYR A 110 -14.76 13.40 11.06
C TYR A 110 -15.15 13.97 12.43
N ASP A 111 -16.32 14.60 12.49
CA ASP A 111 -16.88 15.18 13.71
C ASP A 111 -18.10 14.37 14.20
N ALA A 112 -17.89 13.56 15.23
CA ALA A 112 -18.94 12.75 15.83
C ALA A 112 -20.00 13.57 16.60
N GLN A 113 -19.74 14.85 16.91
CA GLN A 113 -20.73 15.74 17.54
C GLN A 113 -21.68 16.33 16.51
N GLU A 114 -21.16 16.74 15.35
CA GLU A 114 -21.96 17.24 14.23
C GLU A 114 -22.69 16.10 13.51
N TYR A 115 -22.06 14.91 13.44
CA TYR A 115 -22.62 13.72 12.73
C TYR A 115 -22.76 12.51 13.69
N PRO A 116 -23.66 12.58 14.68
CA PRO A 116 -23.84 11.49 15.65
C PRO A 116 -24.39 10.21 15.01
N GLU A 117 -24.99 10.30 13.82
CA GLU A 117 -25.48 9.14 13.07
C GLU A 117 -24.32 8.34 12.41
N GLY A 118 -23.10 8.83 12.47
CA GLY A 118 -21.91 8.13 12.03
C GLY A 118 -21.20 8.72 10.81
N TYR A 119 -20.06 8.16 10.52
CA TYR A 119 -19.14 8.60 9.46
C TYR A 119 -19.81 8.62 8.08
N SER A 120 -20.65 7.62 7.75
CA SER A 120 -21.36 7.54 6.46
C SER A 120 -22.26 8.76 6.20
N ARG A 121 -22.82 9.37 7.26
CA ARG A 121 -23.65 10.57 7.15
C ARG A 121 -22.82 11.78 6.76
N GLN A 122 -21.66 11.98 7.39
CA GLN A 122 -20.73 13.05 7.03
C GLN A 122 -20.18 12.85 5.61
N LEU A 123 -19.84 11.60 5.24
CA LEU A 123 -19.44 11.29 3.88
C LEU A 123 -20.51 11.68 2.85
N THR A 124 -21.78 11.39 3.14
CA THR A 124 -22.89 11.83 2.27
C THR A 124 -22.91 13.36 2.12
N ALA A 125 -22.64 14.11 3.19
CA ALA A 125 -22.58 15.57 3.13
C ALA A 125 -21.36 16.05 2.32
N VAL A 126 -20.23 15.35 2.37
CA VAL A 126 -19.05 15.64 1.55
C VAL A 126 -19.33 15.38 0.08
N LEU A 127 -19.93 14.23 -0.25
CA LEU A 127 -20.27 13.86 -1.63
C LEU A 127 -21.26 14.84 -2.30
N ARG A 128 -22.17 15.44 -1.52
CA ARG A 128 -23.12 16.46 -2.02
C ARG A 128 -22.49 17.82 -2.38
N ARG A 129 -21.20 18.01 -2.09
CA ARG A 129 -20.47 19.24 -2.45
C ARG A 129 -19.72 19.11 -3.77
N ASP A 130 -20.12 18.15 -4.61
CA ASP A 130 -19.57 17.88 -5.92
C ASP A 130 -18.03 17.80 -5.93
N PRO A 131 -17.42 16.92 -5.12
CA PRO A 131 -15.99 16.69 -5.21
C PRO A 131 -15.64 15.92 -6.49
N ASP A 132 -14.48 16.20 -7.08
CA ASP A 132 -13.92 15.38 -8.16
C ASP A 132 -13.23 14.13 -7.58
N VAL A 133 -12.60 14.28 -6.41
CA VAL A 133 -11.83 13.22 -5.75
C VAL A 133 -12.09 13.22 -4.24
N VAL A 134 -12.30 12.02 -3.68
CA VAL A 134 -12.47 11.83 -2.22
C VAL A 134 -11.58 10.69 -1.73
N LEU A 135 -10.83 10.96 -0.67
CA LEU A 135 -10.20 9.92 0.16
C LEU A 135 -11.06 9.71 1.41
N VAL A 136 -11.32 8.45 1.78
CA VAL A 136 -12.01 8.09 3.03
C VAL A 136 -11.09 7.35 4.00
N ASP A 137 -11.52 7.25 5.26
CA ASP A 137 -10.85 6.43 6.27
C ASP A 137 -10.74 4.96 5.84
N PRO A 138 -9.81 4.18 6.45
CA PRO A 138 -9.75 2.74 6.22
C PRO A 138 -11.08 2.04 6.57
N MET A 139 -11.72 1.44 5.57
CA MET A 139 -13.04 0.78 5.67
C MET A 139 -12.91 -0.68 6.11
N ASP A 140 -12.32 -0.91 7.29
CA ASP A 140 -12.05 -2.28 7.73
C ASP A 140 -13.30 -3.04 8.21
N GLU A 141 -14.28 -2.33 8.79
CA GLU A 141 -15.48 -2.92 9.39
C GLU A 141 -16.75 -2.08 9.14
N ASP A 142 -16.63 -0.90 8.55
CA ASP A 142 -17.74 0.03 8.35
C ASP A 142 -18.57 -0.31 7.10
N LYS A 143 -19.57 -1.18 7.33
CA LYS A 143 -20.54 -1.58 6.30
C LYS A 143 -21.42 -0.43 5.82
N ALA A 144 -21.76 0.51 6.71
CA ALA A 144 -22.66 1.62 6.37
C ALA A 144 -22.00 2.54 5.35
N THR A 145 -20.74 2.89 5.57
CA THR A 145 -19.96 3.73 4.65
C THR A 145 -19.71 3.04 3.31
N VAL A 146 -19.33 1.75 3.33
CA VAL A 146 -19.12 1.00 2.07
C VAL A 146 -20.42 0.91 1.26
N ARG A 147 -21.57 0.70 1.89
CA ARG A 147 -22.87 0.72 1.21
C ARG A 147 -23.19 2.08 0.62
N THR A 148 -22.98 3.17 1.35
CA THR A 148 -23.16 4.53 0.83
C THR A 148 -22.34 4.76 -0.45
N LEU A 149 -21.08 4.30 -0.48
CA LEU A 149 -20.22 4.41 -1.65
C LEU A 149 -20.72 3.58 -2.83
N VAL A 150 -21.16 2.35 -2.58
CA VAL A 150 -21.67 1.45 -3.62
C VAL A 150 -23.02 1.93 -4.19
N GLU A 151 -23.89 2.49 -3.35
CA GLU A 151 -25.21 2.99 -3.73
C GLU A 151 -25.15 4.35 -4.47
N THR A 152 -24.02 5.07 -4.39
CA THR A 152 -23.83 6.32 -5.12
C THR A 152 -23.82 6.05 -6.63
N ALA A 153 -24.77 6.65 -7.38
CA ALA A 153 -25.02 6.32 -8.79
C ALA A 153 -23.84 6.70 -9.70
N GLU A 154 -23.31 7.90 -9.49
CA GLU A 154 -22.17 8.46 -10.22
C GLU A 154 -21.16 9.01 -9.19
N PRO A 155 -20.36 8.15 -8.57
CA PRO A 155 -19.42 8.61 -7.58
C PRO A 155 -18.28 9.40 -8.23
N PRO A 156 -17.69 10.39 -7.53
CA PRO A 156 -16.38 10.92 -7.89
C PRO A 156 -15.33 9.81 -7.88
N VAL A 157 -14.08 10.13 -8.15
CA VAL A 157 -12.98 9.20 -7.84
C VAL A 157 -12.88 9.04 -6.32
N VAL A 158 -13.18 7.85 -5.80
CA VAL A 158 -13.13 7.59 -4.34
C VAL A 158 -12.04 6.58 -4.02
N TYR A 159 -11.05 7.00 -3.27
CA TYR A 159 -10.03 6.11 -2.69
C TYR A 159 -10.54 5.49 -1.41
N VAL A 160 -10.62 4.16 -1.39
CA VAL A 160 -11.15 3.36 -0.28
C VAL A 160 -10.02 2.49 0.30
N PRO A 161 -9.34 2.95 1.35
CA PRO A 161 -8.31 2.15 1.99
C PRO A 161 -8.90 0.95 2.75
N LEU A 162 -8.23 -0.20 2.68
CA LEU A 162 -8.61 -1.45 3.34
C LEU A 162 -7.37 -2.20 3.86
N ARG A 163 -7.42 -2.71 5.09
CA ARG A 163 -6.39 -3.62 5.58
C ARG A 163 -6.71 -5.03 5.13
N ALA A 164 -5.83 -5.60 4.30
CA ALA A 164 -5.98 -6.96 3.77
C ALA A 164 -4.61 -7.61 3.56
N SER A 165 -4.57 -8.93 3.54
CA SER A 165 -3.34 -9.72 3.36
C SER A 165 -2.92 -9.90 1.90
N SER A 166 -3.85 -9.71 0.95
CA SER A 166 -3.63 -9.83 -0.49
C SER A 166 -4.68 -9.04 -1.27
N LEU A 167 -4.46 -8.85 -2.57
CA LEU A 167 -5.42 -8.22 -3.47
C LEU A 167 -6.77 -8.98 -3.48
N GLY A 168 -6.72 -10.31 -3.58
CA GLY A 168 -7.94 -11.13 -3.53
C GLY A 168 -8.69 -11.01 -2.21
N ALA A 169 -7.96 -10.96 -1.08
CA ALA A 169 -8.56 -10.76 0.24
C ALA A 169 -9.20 -9.37 0.38
N SER A 170 -8.62 -8.32 -0.24
CA SER A 170 -9.23 -6.99 -0.22
C SER A 170 -10.53 -6.94 -1.02
N LEU A 171 -10.59 -7.56 -2.20
CA LEU A 171 -11.82 -7.71 -2.98
C LEU A 171 -12.90 -8.45 -2.21
N GLN A 172 -12.56 -9.60 -1.64
CA GLN A 172 -13.51 -10.40 -0.86
C GLN A 172 -14.04 -9.62 0.36
N LYS A 173 -13.16 -8.91 1.07
CA LYS A 173 -13.53 -8.08 2.21
C LYS A 173 -14.46 -6.94 1.77
N PHE A 174 -14.13 -6.22 0.69
CA PHE A 174 -14.95 -5.16 0.16
C PHE A 174 -16.35 -5.65 -0.24
N MET A 175 -16.45 -6.74 -1.00
CA MET A 175 -17.73 -7.32 -1.39
C MET A 175 -18.56 -7.77 -0.18
N THR A 176 -17.92 -8.30 0.86
CA THR A 176 -18.58 -8.69 2.11
C THR A 176 -19.12 -7.48 2.87
N LEU A 177 -18.38 -6.36 2.90
CA LEU A 177 -18.82 -5.11 3.54
C LEU A 177 -19.94 -4.43 2.76
N ALA A 178 -19.86 -4.42 1.44
CA ALA A 178 -20.89 -3.90 0.55
C ALA A 178 -22.21 -4.64 0.79
N GLY A 179 -22.18 -5.95 0.90
CA GLY A 179 -23.36 -6.78 1.02
C GLY A 179 -24.27 -6.68 -0.21
N GLY A 180 -25.46 -7.26 -0.14
CA GLY A 180 -26.42 -7.18 -1.25
C GLY A 180 -26.01 -7.95 -2.51
N ASP A 181 -26.41 -7.47 -3.69
CA ASP A 181 -26.04 -8.09 -4.97
C ASP A 181 -24.56 -7.79 -5.30
N PRO A 182 -23.75 -8.81 -5.59
CA PRO A 182 -22.36 -8.63 -6.02
C PRO A 182 -22.21 -7.69 -7.24
N LYS A 183 -23.21 -7.62 -8.13
CA LYS A 183 -23.21 -6.70 -9.27
C LYS A 183 -23.17 -5.24 -8.83
N ASP A 184 -23.95 -4.89 -7.83
CA ASP A 184 -23.99 -3.53 -7.29
C ASP A 184 -22.65 -3.19 -6.61
N ALA A 185 -22.09 -4.13 -5.84
CA ALA A 185 -20.81 -3.94 -5.17
C ALA A 185 -19.66 -3.58 -6.13
N VAL A 186 -19.64 -4.14 -7.33
CA VAL A 186 -18.54 -3.95 -8.29
C VAL A 186 -18.87 -2.98 -9.44
N LYS A 187 -20.09 -2.44 -9.48
CA LYS A 187 -20.58 -1.57 -10.57
C LYS A 187 -19.61 -0.41 -10.85
N ASN A 188 -19.22 0.31 -9.81
CA ASN A 188 -18.38 1.49 -9.88
C ASN A 188 -16.91 1.21 -9.53
N LEU A 189 -16.51 -0.06 -9.36
CA LEU A 189 -15.13 -0.43 -9.03
C LEU A 189 -14.24 -0.29 -10.27
N LYS A 190 -13.22 0.57 -10.19
CA LYS A 190 -12.28 0.86 -11.30
C LYS A 190 -10.93 0.18 -11.11
N TYR A 191 -10.38 0.27 -9.90
CA TYR A 191 -9.06 -0.29 -9.59
C TYR A 191 -9.03 -0.96 -8.24
N VAL A 192 -8.17 -1.96 -8.13
CA VAL A 192 -7.76 -2.54 -6.83
C VAL A 192 -6.25 -2.55 -6.78
N VAL A 193 -5.70 -1.92 -5.76
CA VAL A 193 -4.26 -1.82 -5.53
C VAL A 193 -3.92 -2.49 -4.21
N HIS A 194 -2.96 -3.40 -4.25
CA HIS A 194 -2.45 -4.04 -3.04
C HIS A 194 -0.96 -3.77 -2.91
N GLN A 195 -0.54 -3.34 -1.72
CA GLN A 195 0.83 -2.97 -1.43
C GLN A 195 1.45 -3.85 -0.35
N ARG A 196 2.75 -4.08 -0.49
CA ARG A 196 3.61 -4.61 0.57
C ARG A 196 4.92 -3.83 0.60
N LEU A 197 5.44 -3.57 1.79
CA LEU A 197 6.73 -2.92 1.95
C LEU A 197 7.86 -3.95 1.97
N VAL A 198 8.95 -3.62 1.29
CA VAL A 198 10.22 -4.34 1.33
C VAL A 198 11.36 -3.39 1.69
N ARG A 199 12.41 -3.90 2.32
CA ARG A 199 13.58 -3.10 2.66
C ARG A 199 14.40 -2.79 1.40
N ARG A 200 14.96 -1.58 1.36
CA ARG A 200 15.88 -1.16 0.31
C ARG A 200 17.31 -1.54 0.67
N PRO A 201 18.12 -2.03 -0.28
CA PRO A 201 19.54 -2.26 -0.03
C PRO A 201 20.21 -0.96 0.41
N CYS A 202 21.18 -1.06 1.30
CA CYS A 202 21.94 0.10 1.74
C CYS A 202 22.86 0.60 0.61
N PRO A 203 22.75 1.86 0.18
CA PRO A 203 23.56 2.36 -0.94
C PRO A 203 25.06 2.38 -0.65
N ASP A 204 25.45 2.45 0.63
CA ASP A 204 26.87 2.58 1.02
C ASP A 204 27.58 1.22 1.09
N CYS A 205 26.85 0.10 1.21
CA CYS A 205 27.45 -1.22 1.34
C CYS A 205 26.81 -2.30 0.46
N SER A 206 25.98 -1.91 -0.50
CA SER A 206 25.45 -2.86 -1.48
C SER A 206 26.44 -3.10 -2.61
N VAL A 207 26.46 -4.33 -3.09
CA VAL A 207 27.30 -4.77 -4.22
C VAL A 207 26.43 -5.48 -5.26
N SER A 208 26.79 -5.37 -6.53
CA SER A 208 26.13 -6.10 -7.61
C SER A 208 26.36 -7.61 -7.46
N ILE A 209 25.35 -8.39 -7.85
CA ILE A 209 25.40 -9.85 -7.87
C ILE A 209 25.55 -10.29 -9.34
N ASN A 210 26.59 -11.09 -9.61
CA ASN A 210 26.68 -11.78 -10.91
C ASN A 210 25.70 -12.97 -10.90
N ALA A 211 24.50 -12.74 -11.45
CA ALA A 211 23.50 -13.81 -11.62
C ALA A 211 23.86 -14.66 -12.84
N ASN A 212 23.86 -15.99 -12.68
CA ASN A 212 24.01 -16.87 -13.81
C ASN A 212 22.70 -17.03 -14.60
N ALA A 213 22.80 -17.49 -15.86
CA ALA A 213 21.65 -17.65 -16.75
C ALA A 213 20.53 -18.52 -16.14
N ALA A 214 20.87 -19.57 -15.38
CA ALA A 214 19.90 -20.44 -14.74
C ALA A 214 19.08 -19.69 -13.65
N LEU A 215 19.71 -18.82 -12.88
CA LEU A 215 19.02 -17.98 -11.88
C LEU A 215 18.12 -16.95 -12.58
N LEU A 216 18.60 -16.28 -13.61
CA LEU A 216 17.84 -15.31 -14.40
C LEU A 216 16.60 -15.95 -15.01
N GLN A 217 16.76 -17.11 -15.66
CA GLN A 217 15.64 -17.87 -16.22
C GLN A 217 14.60 -18.25 -15.14
N LYS A 218 15.05 -18.70 -13.97
CA LYS A 218 14.15 -19.05 -12.86
C LYS A 218 13.38 -17.84 -12.34
N LEU A 219 13.98 -16.66 -12.38
CA LEU A 219 13.37 -15.40 -11.95
C LEU A 219 12.51 -14.77 -13.06
N GLY A 220 12.64 -15.20 -14.32
CA GLY A 220 11.99 -14.58 -15.46
C GLY A 220 12.58 -13.20 -15.81
N LEU A 221 13.87 -12.98 -15.48
CA LEU A 221 14.60 -11.73 -15.77
C LEU A 221 15.46 -11.92 -17.02
N SER A 222 15.59 -10.86 -17.82
CA SER A 222 16.59 -10.74 -18.87
C SER A 222 17.99 -10.55 -18.29
N GLU A 223 19.03 -10.65 -19.12
CA GLU A 223 20.41 -10.35 -18.70
C GLU A 223 20.58 -8.88 -18.25
N GLU A 224 19.92 -7.95 -18.93
CA GLU A 224 19.93 -6.53 -18.58
C GLU A 224 19.28 -6.27 -17.22
N GLU A 225 18.12 -6.84 -16.97
CA GLU A 225 17.44 -6.76 -15.66
C GLU A 225 18.26 -7.43 -14.57
N GLY A 226 18.92 -8.54 -14.88
CA GLY A 226 19.80 -9.25 -13.96
C GLY A 226 21.04 -8.46 -13.53
N ALA A 227 21.51 -7.52 -14.34
CA ALA A 227 22.63 -6.66 -14.03
C ALA A 227 22.33 -5.67 -12.85
N GLY A 228 21.07 -5.37 -12.60
CA GLY A 228 20.62 -4.54 -11.48
C GLY A 228 20.51 -5.27 -10.14
N LEU A 229 20.66 -6.59 -10.11
CA LEU A 229 20.58 -7.36 -8.87
C LEU A 229 21.71 -6.98 -7.90
N VAL A 230 21.33 -6.72 -6.65
CA VAL A 230 22.26 -6.28 -5.60
C VAL A 230 22.07 -7.05 -4.30
N LYS A 231 23.13 -7.05 -3.48
CA LYS A 231 23.12 -7.58 -2.11
C LYS A 231 23.71 -6.55 -1.16
N GLY A 232 23.05 -6.31 -0.02
CA GLY A 232 23.58 -5.48 1.05
C GLY A 232 24.52 -6.28 1.94
N LEU A 233 25.78 -5.84 2.06
CA LEU A 233 26.79 -6.56 2.84
C LEU A 233 26.74 -6.26 4.34
N GLY A 234 26.18 -5.12 4.75
CA GLY A 234 26.20 -4.63 6.13
C GLY A 234 27.58 -4.12 6.60
N ARG A 235 28.59 -4.22 5.75
CA ARG A 235 29.98 -3.82 6.03
C ARG A 235 30.59 -3.13 4.82
N VAL A 236 31.56 -2.28 5.06
CA VAL A 236 32.32 -1.57 4.02
C VAL A 236 33.80 -1.93 4.14
N GLU A 237 34.47 -2.03 3.00
CA GLU A 237 35.91 -2.26 2.99
C GLU A 237 36.62 -0.90 3.11
N VAL A 238 37.29 -0.67 4.24
CA VAL A 238 38.02 0.59 4.52
C VAL A 238 39.47 0.55 4.06
N LYS A 239 40.05 -0.65 3.94
CA LYS A 239 41.39 -0.95 3.38
C LYS A 239 41.33 -2.36 2.80
N PRO A 240 42.22 -2.70 1.84
CA PRO A 240 42.27 -4.05 1.29
C PRO A 240 42.24 -5.14 2.37
N GLY A 241 41.19 -5.97 2.37
CA GLY A 241 40.97 -7.04 3.34
C GLY A 241 40.49 -6.60 4.73
N ARG A 242 40.32 -5.31 5.00
CA ARG A 242 39.80 -4.81 6.28
C ARG A 242 38.38 -4.28 6.14
N PHE A 243 37.45 -4.93 6.80
CA PHE A 243 36.01 -4.59 6.78
C PHE A 243 35.59 -3.98 8.11
N GLU A 244 34.76 -2.97 8.07
CA GLU A 244 34.11 -2.35 9.22
C GLU A 244 32.57 -2.38 9.04
N ILE A 245 31.83 -2.30 10.13
CA ILE A 245 30.36 -2.24 10.07
C ILE A 245 29.95 -0.96 9.32
N CYS A 246 29.03 -1.10 8.36
CA CYS A 246 28.52 0.06 7.63
C CYS A 246 27.75 0.98 8.59
N GLU A 247 28.21 2.23 8.72
CA GLU A 247 27.63 3.22 9.63
C GLU A 247 26.16 3.54 9.30
N ARG A 248 25.80 3.60 8.01
CA ARG A 248 24.44 3.92 7.58
C ARG A 248 23.42 2.85 7.99
N CYS A 249 23.72 1.59 7.75
CA CYS A 249 22.77 0.51 7.98
C CYS A 249 23.03 -0.26 9.27
N GLN A 250 24.07 0.11 10.02
CA GLN A 250 24.45 -0.53 11.29
C GLN A 250 24.55 -2.07 11.18
N GLY A 251 25.15 -2.55 10.09
CA GLY A 251 25.35 -3.97 9.84
C GLY A 251 24.17 -4.72 9.19
N SER A 252 23.01 -4.09 9.04
CA SER A 252 21.80 -4.77 8.51
C SER A 252 21.84 -5.02 7.00
N GLY A 253 22.65 -4.28 6.23
CA GLY A 253 22.66 -4.30 4.76
C GLY A 253 21.50 -3.56 4.11
N PHE A 254 20.57 -2.97 4.89
CA PHE A 254 19.37 -2.31 4.41
C PHE A 254 19.22 -0.89 4.96
N SER A 255 18.67 0.04 4.15
CA SER A 255 18.39 1.41 4.57
C SER A 255 17.10 1.92 3.94
N GLY A 256 16.06 2.04 4.75
CA GLY A 256 14.71 2.46 4.32
C GLY A 256 13.88 1.32 3.71
N VAL A 257 12.71 1.70 3.20
CA VAL A 257 11.74 0.79 2.60
C VAL A 257 11.18 1.37 1.29
N THR A 258 10.68 0.49 0.42
CA THR A 258 9.93 0.85 -0.79
C THR A 258 8.66 0.00 -0.87
N GLY A 259 7.65 0.48 -1.58
CA GLY A 259 6.46 -0.31 -1.91
C GLY A 259 6.73 -1.29 -3.04
N ILE A 260 6.08 -2.41 -2.96
CA ILE A 260 5.82 -3.33 -4.08
C ILE A 260 4.32 -3.39 -4.24
N LEU A 261 3.83 -3.14 -5.43
CA LEU A 261 2.39 -3.03 -5.69
C LEU A 261 1.93 -4.13 -6.64
N GLU A 262 0.69 -4.53 -6.44
CA GLU A 262 -0.10 -5.34 -7.35
C GLU A 262 -1.31 -4.51 -7.75
N VAL A 263 -1.49 -4.25 -9.05
CA VAL A 263 -2.55 -3.39 -9.57
C VAL A 263 -3.49 -4.23 -10.42
N LEU A 264 -4.79 -4.10 -10.18
CA LEU A 264 -5.86 -4.68 -10.97
C LEU A 264 -6.72 -3.54 -11.51
N LYS A 265 -6.69 -3.31 -12.83
CA LYS A 265 -7.70 -2.49 -13.54
C LYS A 265 -8.94 -3.37 -13.75
N VAL A 266 -10.09 -2.90 -13.31
CA VAL A 266 -11.34 -3.67 -13.39
C VAL A 266 -12.01 -3.40 -14.73
N THR A 267 -11.69 -4.23 -15.72
CA THR A 267 -12.35 -4.22 -17.04
C THR A 267 -13.74 -4.83 -16.97
N ASP A 268 -14.53 -4.72 -18.04
CA ASP A 268 -15.88 -5.27 -18.08
C ASP A 268 -15.89 -6.80 -17.96
N GLU A 269 -14.88 -7.50 -18.52
CA GLU A 269 -14.71 -8.95 -18.37
C GLU A 269 -14.49 -9.30 -16.90
N ILE A 270 -13.55 -8.62 -16.24
CA ILE A 270 -13.22 -8.84 -14.82
C ILE A 270 -14.43 -8.52 -13.95
N ARG A 271 -15.11 -7.40 -14.22
CA ARG A 271 -16.35 -6.99 -13.53
C ARG A 271 -17.44 -8.07 -13.67
N GLY A 272 -17.61 -8.63 -14.86
CA GLY A 272 -18.56 -9.71 -15.12
C GLY A 272 -18.30 -10.97 -14.30
N HIS A 273 -17.04 -11.32 -14.04
CA HIS A 273 -16.68 -12.43 -13.15
C HIS A 273 -16.92 -12.07 -11.67
N LEU A 274 -16.52 -10.87 -11.25
CA LEU A 274 -16.74 -10.41 -9.87
C LEU A 274 -18.24 -10.31 -9.54
N ALA A 275 -19.07 -9.86 -10.47
CA ALA A 275 -20.52 -9.81 -10.34
C ALA A 275 -21.17 -11.18 -10.13
N LYS A 276 -20.49 -12.24 -10.52
CA LYS A 276 -20.89 -13.65 -10.25
C LYS A 276 -20.20 -14.23 -9.02
N SER A 277 -19.50 -13.41 -8.25
CA SER A 277 -18.67 -13.81 -7.11
C SER A 277 -17.54 -14.81 -7.48
N ASP A 278 -17.17 -14.88 -8.76
CA ASP A 278 -16.08 -15.74 -9.25
C ASP A 278 -14.74 -14.97 -9.25
N LEU A 279 -14.18 -14.80 -8.05
CA LEU A 279 -12.88 -14.15 -7.86
C LEU A 279 -11.75 -14.86 -8.62
N LYS A 280 -11.82 -16.21 -8.70
CA LYS A 280 -10.78 -16.99 -9.39
C LYS A 280 -10.76 -16.68 -10.88
N ALA A 281 -11.91 -16.71 -11.54
CA ALA A 281 -12.02 -16.38 -12.95
C ALA A 281 -11.62 -14.91 -13.21
N ALA A 282 -12.01 -13.98 -12.33
CA ALA A 282 -11.60 -12.57 -12.42
C ALA A 282 -10.07 -12.41 -12.40
N LEU A 283 -9.38 -13.10 -11.49
CA LEU A 283 -7.92 -13.05 -11.41
C LEU A 283 -7.23 -13.73 -12.60
N VAL A 284 -7.82 -14.81 -13.15
CA VAL A 284 -7.32 -15.44 -14.38
C VAL A 284 -7.48 -14.49 -15.58
N ALA A 285 -8.63 -13.81 -15.73
CA ALA A 285 -8.83 -12.81 -16.76
C ALA A 285 -7.80 -11.67 -16.64
N ALA A 286 -7.61 -11.15 -15.44
CA ALA A 286 -6.61 -10.11 -15.19
C ALA A 286 -5.17 -10.51 -15.58
N ARG A 287 -4.81 -11.77 -15.36
CA ARG A 287 -3.50 -12.31 -15.79
C ARG A 287 -3.37 -12.32 -17.31
N ARG A 288 -4.42 -12.69 -18.04
CA ARG A 288 -4.45 -12.64 -19.52
C ARG A 288 -4.30 -11.22 -20.06
N GLU A 289 -4.80 -10.22 -19.32
CA GLU A 289 -4.67 -8.79 -19.64
C GLU A 289 -3.31 -8.19 -19.20
N GLY A 290 -2.35 -9.01 -18.78
CA GLY A 290 -1.00 -8.58 -18.44
C GLY A 290 -0.79 -8.13 -17.00
N LYS A 291 -1.79 -8.31 -16.09
CA LYS A 291 -1.60 -8.04 -14.67
C LYS A 291 -0.47 -8.90 -14.10
N ILE A 292 0.53 -8.26 -13.50
CA ILE A 292 1.60 -8.93 -12.76
C ILE A 292 1.21 -9.14 -11.30
N SER A 293 1.62 -10.25 -10.71
CA SER A 293 1.43 -10.50 -9.27
C SER A 293 2.39 -9.66 -8.43
N LEU A 294 2.09 -9.57 -7.14
CA LEU A 294 2.95 -8.89 -6.19
C LEU A 294 4.37 -9.51 -6.15
N GLN A 295 4.50 -10.83 -6.35
CA GLN A 295 5.79 -11.50 -6.40
C GLN A 295 6.59 -11.15 -7.65
N GLU A 296 5.96 -11.11 -8.81
CA GLU A 296 6.59 -10.69 -10.06
C GLU A 296 7.04 -9.22 -10.00
N ALA A 297 6.19 -8.34 -9.47
CA ALA A 297 6.56 -6.95 -9.23
C ALA A 297 7.76 -6.82 -8.25
N ALA A 298 7.85 -7.70 -7.24
CA ALA A 298 8.99 -7.75 -6.34
C ALA A 298 10.28 -8.20 -7.04
N VAL A 299 10.19 -9.19 -7.93
CA VAL A 299 11.33 -9.66 -8.72
C VAL A 299 11.82 -8.57 -9.67
N GLN A 300 10.92 -7.87 -10.37
CA GLN A 300 11.28 -6.71 -11.19
C GLN A 300 11.98 -5.63 -10.37
N ALA A 301 11.43 -5.31 -9.18
CA ALA A 301 12.05 -4.35 -8.27
C ALA A 301 13.45 -4.78 -7.79
N ALA A 302 13.72 -6.09 -7.68
CA ALA A 302 15.07 -6.58 -7.40
C ALA A 302 16.01 -6.42 -8.61
N GLY A 303 15.52 -6.70 -9.81
CA GLY A 303 16.26 -6.45 -11.06
C GLY A 303 16.64 -4.98 -11.23
N GLU A 304 15.80 -4.06 -10.76
CA GLU A 304 16.07 -2.61 -10.73
C GLU A 304 16.94 -2.17 -9.54
N GLY A 305 17.39 -3.09 -8.68
CA GLY A 305 18.19 -2.77 -7.48
C GLY A 305 17.41 -2.09 -6.36
N ARG A 306 16.07 -2.01 -6.43
CA ARG A 306 15.22 -1.36 -5.40
C ARG A 306 15.05 -2.22 -4.15
N THR A 307 15.23 -3.53 -4.27
CA THR A 307 15.25 -4.51 -3.16
C THR A 307 16.24 -5.63 -3.45
N THR A 308 16.28 -6.66 -2.62
CA THR A 308 17.16 -7.83 -2.83
C THR A 308 16.35 -9.12 -2.90
N LEU A 309 16.88 -10.15 -3.56
CA LEU A 309 16.25 -11.49 -3.61
C LEU A 309 16.08 -12.10 -2.20
N GLU A 310 17.02 -11.82 -1.31
CA GLU A 310 16.95 -12.26 0.09
C GLU A 310 15.76 -11.61 0.82
N GLU A 311 15.56 -10.31 0.61
CA GLU A 311 14.43 -9.59 1.19
C GLU A 311 13.08 -10.07 0.62
N ILE A 312 13.01 -10.37 -0.68
CA ILE A 312 11.81 -10.96 -1.30
C ILE A 312 11.50 -12.30 -0.62
N SER A 313 12.50 -13.17 -0.51
CA SER A 313 12.32 -14.47 0.15
C SER A 313 11.80 -14.32 1.58
N ARG A 314 12.32 -13.35 2.34
CA ARG A 314 11.87 -13.02 3.69
C ARG A 314 10.44 -12.47 3.72
N ALA A 315 10.16 -11.49 2.86
CA ALA A 315 8.89 -10.77 2.85
C ALA A 315 7.71 -11.65 2.41
N PHE A 316 7.96 -12.60 1.51
CA PHE A 316 6.93 -13.49 0.95
C PHE A 316 6.96 -14.90 1.55
N ALA A 317 7.84 -15.16 2.53
CA ALA A 317 7.78 -16.41 3.29
C ALA A 317 6.39 -16.59 3.91
N PRO A 318 5.80 -17.80 3.89
CA PRO A 318 4.56 -18.06 4.60
C PRO A 318 4.78 -17.70 6.08
N ALA A 319 3.79 -16.99 6.66
CA ALA A 319 3.85 -16.63 8.07
C ALA A 319 4.04 -17.90 8.89
N GLN A 320 5.22 -18.07 9.49
CA GLN A 320 5.41 -19.13 10.47
C GLN A 320 4.39 -18.86 11.56
N LYS A 321 3.50 -19.83 11.80
CA LYS A 321 2.66 -19.84 13.00
C LYS A 321 3.63 -19.63 14.16
N ALA A 322 3.44 -18.53 14.91
CA ALA A 322 4.21 -18.32 16.13
C ALA A 322 4.01 -19.57 17.00
N THR A 323 4.97 -20.47 16.96
CA THR A 323 5.03 -21.59 17.89
C THR A 323 5.13 -20.96 19.25
N ALA A 324 4.15 -21.25 20.09
CA ALA A 324 4.15 -20.97 21.51
C ALA A 324 5.29 -21.79 22.15
N ALA A 325 6.53 -21.33 21.95
CA ALA A 325 7.71 -21.82 22.66
C ALA A 325 7.93 -20.89 23.85
N GLY A 326 7.32 -21.22 24.96
CA GLY A 326 7.44 -20.44 26.21
C GLY A 326 6.65 -21.01 27.37
N GLN A 327 6.49 -22.32 27.43
CA GLN A 327 6.03 -23.00 28.64
C GLN A 327 6.87 -24.25 28.83
N GLU A 328 8.01 -24.07 29.48
CA GLU A 328 8.70 -25.11 30.28
C GLU A 328 10.04 -24.54 30.75
N ALA A 329 10.01 -23.78 31.83
CA ALA A 329 11.16 -23.66 32.76
C ALA A 329 10.68 -22.89 34.00
N SER A 330 10.04 -23.61 34.91
CA SER A 330 10.14 -23.44 36.35
C SER A 330 9.27 -24.48 37.05
N ALA A 331 9.89 -25.61 37.31
CA ALA A 331 9.56 -26.43 38.47
C ALA A 331 10.64 -26.24 39.49
#